data_37afc2babef1b7c011911b4da0482470
#
_entry.id   37afc2babef1b7c011911b4da0482470
#
_cell.length_a   1.000
_cell.length_b   1.000
_cell.length_c   1.000
_cell.angle_alpha   90.00
_cell.angle_beta   90.00
_cell.angle_gamma   90.00
#
_symmetry.space_group_name_H-M   'P 1'
#
loop_
_entity.id
_entity.type
_entity.pdbx_description
1 polymer ?
#
loop_
_entity_poly.entity_id
_entity_poly.type
_entity_poly.pdbx_seq_one_letter_code
_entity_poly.pdbx_strand_id
1 'polypeptide(L)'
;MIALLAVVVFFLLYSFITNTLTDKPVDWTTDTPKNGEVSAEIIQLDVLNGCGASGVAQRFTDYLRKRNFDVVQSTNYKTFDVEESLVIDRTGDLEAARKVAYALGIEDKNIVQQINPDYYLNVSVVIGRDYEKLKPTK
;
A
#
# COMPACT_ATOMS: atom_id res chain seq x y z
N MET A 1 62.27 16.45 5.59
CA MET A 1 60.92 16.81 6.06
C MET A 1 59.91 16.94 4.88
N ILE A 2 60.21 17.71 3.84
CA ILE A 2 59.33 17.95 2.71
C ILE A 2 58.98 16.65 1.91
N ALA A 3 59.95 15.77 1.72
CA ALA A 3 59.74 14.51 1.01
C ALA A 3 58.76 13.56 1.74
N LEU A 4 58.82 13.53 3.06
CA LEU A 4 57.94 12.68 3.86
C LEU A 4 56.48 13.19 3.82
N LEU A 5 56.31 14.50 3.82
CA LEU A 5 55.01 15.14 3.68
C LEU A 5 54.40 14.91 2.31
N ALA A 6 55.21 14.95 1.25
CA ALA A 6 54.77 14.65 -0.12
C ALA A 6 54.26 13.20 -0.27
N VAL A 7 54.94 12.24 0.36
CA VAL A 7 54.51 10.81 0.35
C VAL A 7 53.17 10.63 1.06
N VAL A 8 52.97 11.28 2.21
CA VAL A 8 51.73 11.21 2.96
C VAL A 8 50.56 11.81 2.16
N VAL A 9 50.78 12.97 1.54
CA VAL A 9 49.76 13.62 0.70
C VAL A 9 49.41 12.76 -0.52
N PHE A 10 50.43 12.17 -1.15
CA PHE A 10 50.20 11.27 -2.29
C PHE A 10 49.44 10.02 -1.88
N PHE A 11 49.71 9.43 -0.73
CA PHE A 11 49.03 8.30 -0.19
C PHE A 11 47.56 8.61 0.14
N LEU A 12 47.30 9.78 0.73
CA LEU A 12 45.92 10.24 1.01
C LEU A 12 45.12 10.50 -0.27
N LEU A 13 45.75 11.12 -1.28
CA LEU A 13 45.10 11.34 -2.58
C LEU A 13 44.84 10.03 -3.29
N TYR A 14 45.78 9.09 -3.26
CA TYR A 14 45.60 7.77 -3.86
C TYR A 14 44.46 7.01 -3.17
N SER A 15 44.42 7.02 -1.83
CA SER A 15 43.35 6.41 -1.04
C SER A 15 41.99 7.04 -1.33
N PHE A 16 41.94 8.36 -1.47
CA PHE A 16 40.71 9.08 -1.80
C PHE A 16 40.21 8.75 -3.22
N ILE A 17 41.13 8.73 -4.19
CA ILE A 17 40.80 8.39 -5.59
C ILE A 17 40.31 6.95 -5.70
N THR A 18 40.98 5.99 -5.07
CA THR A 18 40.56 4.59 -5.13
C THR A 18 39.25 4.34 -4.42
N ASN A 19 38.96 5.07 -3.34
CA ASN A 19 37.70 4.94 -2.61
C ASN A 19 36.53 5.61 -3.31
N THR A 20 36.78 6.69 -4.09
CA THR A 20 35.72 7.43 -4.80
C THR A 20 35.45 6.86 -6.19
N LEU A 21 36.45 6.22 -6.84
CA LEU A 21 36.31 5.64 -8.16
C LEU A 21 35.91 4.14 -8.15
N THR A 22 35.88 3.53 -6.96
CA THR A 22 35.38 2.16 -6.75
C THR A 22 33.93 2.13 -6.24
N ASP A 23 33.18 3.22 -6.42
CA ASP A 23 31.72 3.10 -6.35
C ASP A 23 31.32 2.10 -7.44
N LYS A 24 31.08 0.86 -7.00
CA LYS A 24 30.48 -0.14 -7.86
C LYS A 24 29.23 0.50 -8.48
N PRO A 25 29.04 0.43 -9.79
CA PRO A 25 27.80 0.90 -10.35
C PRO A 25 26.68 0.24 -9.56
N VAL A 26 25.79 1.05 -8.98
CA VAL A 26 24.58 0.53 -8.35
C VAL A 26 23.83 -0.20 -9.45
N ASP A 27 23.88 -1.51 -9.38
CA ASP A 27 23.20 -2.37 -10.33
C ASP A 27 21.72 -2.33 -9.95
N TRP A 28 20.98 -1.47 -10.61
CA TRP A 28 19.53 -1.34 -10.49
C TRP A 28 18.78 -2.61 -10.92
N THR A 29 19.52 -3.63 -11.40
CA THR A 29 18.93 -4.87 -11.90
C THR A 29 19.01 -6.04 -10.90
N THR A 30 19.58 -5.86 -9.70
CA THR A 30 19.81 -6.95 -8.75
C THR A 30 19.00 -6.92 -7.47
N ASP A 31 17.99 -6.07 -7.34
CA ASP A 31 16.98 -6.20 -6.29
C ASP A 31 15.71 -6.92 -6.79
N THR A 32 15.90 -7.88 -7.69
CA THR A 32 14.93 -8.96 -7.79
C THR A 32 15.26 -9.93 -6.65
N PRO A 33 14.43 -10.08 -5.61
CA PRO A 33 14.66 -11.08 -4.59
C PRO A 33 14.67 -12.45 -5.27
N LYS A 34 15.87 -13.03 -5.39
CA LYS A 34 16.06 -14.43 -5.75
C LYS A 34 15.57 -15.28 -4.60
N ASN A 35 14.30 -15.45 -4.50
CA ASN A 35 13.58 -16.58 -3.93
C ASN A 35 12.12 -16.16 -3.93
N GLY A 36 11.26 -16.94 -4.51
CA GLY A 36 9.83 -16.77 -4.70
C GLY A 36 8.97 -16.37 -3.49
N GLU A 37 9.48 -15.48 -2.65
CA GLU A 37 8.73 -14.65 -1.76
C GLU A 37 8.43 -13.35 -2.53
N VAL A 38 7.36 -13.39 -3.32
CA VAL A 38 6.60 -12.19 -3.60
C VAL A 38 6.28 -11.66 -2.22
N SER A 39 7.00 -10.64 -1.75
CA SER A 39 6.53 -9.84 -0.62
C SER A 39 5.18 -9.33 -1.07
N ALA A 40 4.12 -9.97 -0.56
CA ALA A 40 2.77 -9.56 -0.86
C ALA A 40 2.69 -8.10 -0.43
N GLU A 41 2.64 -7.20 -1.41
CA GLU A 41 2.53 -5.77 -1.13
C GLU A 41 1.32 -5.58 -0.24
N ILE A 42 1.56 -5.07 0.97
CA ILE A 42 0.50 -4.90 1.97
C ILE A 42 -0.40 -3.79 1.47
N ILE A 43 -1.63 -4.14 1.13
CA ILE A 43 -2.64 -3.18 0.67
C ILE A 43 -3.16 -2.40 1.88
N GLN A 44 -2.86 -1.10 1.89
CA GLN A 44 -3.37 -0.18 2.89
C GLN A 44 -4.72 0.39 2.46
N LEU A 45 -5.69 0.35 3.37
CA LEU A 45 -7.03 0.82 3.06
C LEU A 45 -7.75 1.43 4.27
N ASP A 46 -8.81 2.17 3.99
CA ASP A 46 -9.79 2.62 4.96
C ASP A 46 -11.16 1.96 4.74
N VAL A 47 -11.94 1.87 5.81
CA VAL A 47 -13.30 1.33 5.80
C VAL A 47 -14.27 2.41 6.25
N LEU A 48 -15.20 2.77 5.39
CA LEU A 48 -16.14 3.87 5.56
C LEU A 48 -17.56 3.35 5.66
N ASN A 49 -18.24 3.62 6.77
CA ASN A 49 -19.64 3.27 6.95
C ASN A 49 -20.55 4.24 6.17
N GLY A 50 -21.09 3.80 5.06
CA GLY A 50 -22.03 4.54 4.22
C GLY A 50 -23.50 4.11 4.37
N CYS A 51 -23.79 3.10 5.22
CA CYS A 51 -25.17 2.64 5.46
C CYS A 51 -25.75 3.12 6.80
N GLY A 52 -24.91 3.65 7.70
CA GLY A 52 -25.32 4.14 9.03
C GLY A 52 -25.57 3.05 10.07
N ALA A 53 -25.46 1.76 9.71
CA ALA A 53 -25.63 0.68 10.67
C ALA A 53 -24.47 0.64 11.68
N SER A 54 -24.80 0.51 12.96
CA SER A 54 -23.81 0.50 14.03
C SER A 54 -22.92 -0.76 13.97
N GLY A 55 -21.60 -0.59 14.15
CA GLY A 55 -20.63 -1.68 14.23
C GLY A 55 -20.27 -2.34 12.89
N VAL A 56 -20.88 -1.95 11.78
CA VAL A 56 -20.62 -2.53 10.46
C VAL A 56 -19.17 -2.26 10.03
N ALA A 57 -18.71 -1.02 10.11
CA ALA A 57 -17.32 -0.69 9.72
C ALA A 57 -16.29 -1.47 10.53
N GLN A 58 -16.52 -1.65 11.83
CA GLN A 58 -15.63 -2.44 12.69
C GLN A 58 -15.61 -3.92 12.26
N ARG A 59 -16.76 -4.51 11.98
CA ARG A 59 -16.86 -5.91 11.52
C ARG A 59 -16.10 -6.14 10.22
N PHE A 60 -16.23 -5.24 9.26
CA PHE A 60 -15.51 -5.29 7.99
C PHE A 60 -14.00 -5.08 8.20
N THR A 61 -13.62 -4.18 9.08
CA THR A 61 -12.22 -3.97 9.48
C THR A 61 -11.59 -5.24 10.03
N ASP A 62 -12.24 -5.88 10.99
CA ASP A 62 -11.73 -7.11 11.62
C ASP A 62 -11.63 -8.26 10.61
N TYR A 63 -12.60 -8.36 9.70
CA TYR A 63 -12.60 -9.34 8.63
C TYR A 63 -11.43 -9.16 7.66
N LEU A 64 -11.15 -7.92 7.25
CA LEU A 64 -10.05 -7.59 6.34
C LEU A 64 -8.68 -7.78 7.00
N ARG A 65 -8.52 -7.34 8.25
CA ARG A 65 -7.28 -7.53 9.02
C ARG A 65 -6.91 -9.01 9.18
N LYS A 66 -7.87 -9.89 9.39
CA LYS A 66 -7.66 -11.34 9.42
C LYS A 66 -7.18 -11.92 8.08
N ARG A 67 -7.26 -11.16 7.00
CA ARG A 67 -6.84 -11.53 5.64
C ARG A 67 -5.61 -10.78 5.17
N ASN A 68 -4.83 -10.24 6.11
CA ASN A 68 -3.58 -9.52 5.87
C ASN A 68 -3.73 -8.20 5.09
N PHE A 69 -4.91 -7.59 5.12
CA PHE A 69 -5.08 -6.21 4.68
C PHE A 69 -4.76 -5.25 5.83
N ASP A 70 -4.05 -4.16 5.52
CA ASP A 70 -3.74 -3.13 6.50
C ASP A 70 -4.85 -2.06 6.52
N VAL A 71 -5.83 -2.25 7.41
CA VAL A 71 -6.89 -1.26 7.60
C VAL A 71 -6.39 -0.20 8.57
N VAL A 72 -6.00 0.95 8.03
CA VAL A 72 -5.41 2.07 8.80
C VAL A 72 -6.48 2.93 9.47
N GLN A 73 -7.69 2.98 8.90
CA GLN A 73 -8.78 3.80 9.44
C GLN A 73 -10.14 3.11 9.24
N SER A 74 -11.02 3.30 10.23
CA SER A 74 -12.42 2.88 10.18
C SER A 74 -13.28 4.02 10.73
N THR A 75 -14.14 4.60 9.88
CA THR A 75 -14.93 5.77 10.23
C THR A 75 -16.26 5.82 9.44
N ASN A 76 -17.03 6.87 9.65
CA ASN A 76 -18.26 7.10 8.88
C ASN A 76 -17.94 7.73 7.53
N TYR A 77 -18.74 7.37 6.54
CA TYR A 77 -18.73 8.05 5.24
C TYR A 77 -19.46 9.42 5.36
N LYS A 78 -19.39 10.22 4.31
CA LYS A 78 -20.00 11.55 4.26
C LYS A 78 -21.52 11.52 4.44
N THR A 79 -22.17 10.45 3.96
CA THR A 79 -23.60 10.21 4.01
C THR A 79 -23.87 8.76 4.41
N PHE A 80 -25.11 8.47 4.83
CA PHE A 80 -25.55 7.11 5.18
C PHE A 80 -26.61 6.56 4.22
N ASP A 81 -26.62 7.06 3.00
CA ASP A 81 -27.58 6.71 1.95
C ASP A 81 -26.94 5.90 0.81
N VAL A 82 -25.78 5.30 1.05
CA VAL A 82 -25.11 4.46 0.08
C VAL A 82 -25.87 3.12 -0.02
N GLU A 83 -26.45 2.84 -1.19
CA GLU A 83 -27.24 1.62 -1.41
C GLU A 83 -26.36 0.39 -1.62
N GLU A 84 -25.36 0.48 -2.48
CA GLU A 84 -24.43 -0.60 -2.77
C GLU A 84 -23.03 -0.29 -2.28
N SER A 85 -22.38 -1.27 -1.66
CA SER A 85 -21.00 -1.17 -1.23
C SER A 85 -20.07 -1.02 -2.44
N LEU A 86 -19.06 -0.19 -2.31
CA LEU A 86 -18.11 0.09 -3.38
C LEU A 86 -16.68 0.11 -2.89
N VAL A 87 -15.77 -0.16 -3.79
CA VAL A 87 -14.32 -0.11 -3.59
C VAL A 87 -13.75 1.01 -4.46
N ILE A 88 -13.01 1.91 -3.86
CA ILE A 88 -12.41 3.05 -4.56
C ILE A 88 -10.91 2.83 -4.66
N ASP A 89 -10.40 2.74 -5.88
CA ASP A 89 -8.98 2.77 -6.17
C ASP A 89 -8.45 4.21 -6.04
N ARG A 90 -7.48 4.42 -5.16
CA ARG A 90 -6.92 5.75 -4.85
C ARG A 90 -5.58 6.01 -5.54
N THR A 91 -4.89 4.98 -5.97
CA THR A 91 -3.52 5.07 -6.50
C THR A 91 -3.41 4.72 -7.98
N GLY A 92 -4.44 4.15 -8.58
CA GLY A 92 -4.40 3.61 -9.94
C GLY A 92 -4.02 2.13 -9.99
N ASP A 93 -3.92 1.47 -8.83
CA ASP A 93 -3.71 0.04 -8.72
C ASP A 93 -5.04 -0.71 -8.67
N LEU A 94 -5.62 -0.90 -9.84
CA LEU A 94 -6.89 -1.61 -9.98
C LEU A 94 -6.83 -3.05 -9.49
N GLU A 95 -5.64 -3.67 -9.50
CA GLU A 95 -5.47 -5.03 -9.00
C GLU A 95 -5.61 -5.09 -7.47
N ALA A 96 -5.04 -4.13 -6.75
CA ALA A 96 -5.25 -4.00 -5.31
C ALA A 96 -6.73 -3.80 -4.97
N ALA A 97 -7.44 -2.94 -5.71
CA ALA A 97 -8.87 -2.74 -5.54
C ALA A 97 -9.69 -4.02 -5.79
N ARG A 98 -9.37 -4.79 -6.82
CA ARG A 98 -10.01 -6.09 -7.12
C ARG A 98 -9.76 -7.12 -6.02
N LYS A 99 -8.56 -7.19 -5.46
CA LYS A 99 -8.27 -8.10 -4.33
C LYS A 99 -9.16 -7.80 -3.13
N VAL A 100 -9.33 -6.52 -2.81
CA VAL A 100 -10.21 -6.07 -1.72
C VAL A 100 -11.68 -6.39 -2.03
N ALA A 101 -12.16 -6.06 -3.23
CA ALA A 101 -13.53 -6.34 -3.67
C ALA A 101 -13.83 -7.84 -3.60
N TYR A 102 -12.94 -8.68 -4.12
CA TYR A 102 -13.07 -10.13 -4.06
C TYR A 102 -13.11 -10.65 -2.61
N ALA A 103 -12.26 -10.14 -1.74
CA ALA A 103 -12.24 -10.52 -0.33
C ALA A 103 -13.57 -10.23 0.36
N LEU A 104 -14.23 -9.13 0.02
CA LEU A 104 -15.52 -8.71 0.57
C LEU A 104 -16.72 -9.33 -0.14
N GLY A 105 -16.58 -9.79 -1.38
CA GLY A 105 -17.67 -10.25 -2.22
C GLY A 105 -18.41 -9.10 -2.92
N ILE A 106 -17.71 -7.99 -3.16
CA ILE A 106 -18.19 -6.85 -3.94
C ILE A 106 -17.91 -7.14 -5.42
N GLU A 107 -18.89 -6.86 -6.30
CA GLU A 107 -18.75 -7.07 -7.73
C GLU A 107 -17.83 -6.03 -8.37
N ASP A 108 -17.15 -6.42 -9.47
CA ASP A 108 -16.20 -5.54 -10.19
C ASP A 108 -16.85 -4.26 -10.72
N LYS A 109 -18.15 -4.27 -11.03
CA LYS A 109 -18.90 -3.08 -11.44
C LYS A 109 -18.94 -1.98 -10.38
N ASN A 110 -18.74 -2.35 -9.11
CA ASN A 110 -18.74 -1.47 -7.96
C ASN A 110 -17.31 -1.05 -7.55
N ILE A 111 -16.33 -1.28 -8.42
CA ILE A 111 -14.98 -0.72 -8.27
C ILE A 111 -14.93 0.59 -9.04
N VAL A 112 -14.62 1.67 -8.32
CA VAL A 112 -14.52 3.02 -8.86
C VAL A 112 -13.08 3.49 -8.77
N GLN A 113 -12.56 4.05 -9.83
CA GLN A 113 -11.24 4.65 -9.82
C GLN A 113 -11.36 6.15 -9.52
N GLN A 114 -10.78 6.57 -8.41
CA GLN A 114 -10.71 7.97 -8.01
C GLN A 114 -9.33 8.24 -7.44
N ILE A 115 -8.37 8.41 -8.34
CA ILE A 115 -6.98 8.64 -8.00
C ILE A 115 -6.85 10.00 -7.30
N ASN A 116 -6.25 9.98 -6.11
CA ASN A 116 -5.97 11.20 -5.36
C ASN A 116 -4.60 11.04 -4.67
N PRO A 117 -3.56 11.74 -5.13
CA PRO A 117 -2.21 11.64 -4.57
C PRO A 117 -2.12 12.11 -3.10
N ASP A 118 -3.08 12.87 -2.62
CA ASP A 118 -3.14 13.30 -1.21
C ASP A 118 -3.70 12.21 -0.28
N TYR A 119 -4.24 11.14 -0.85
CA TYR A 119 -4.62 9.94 -0.10
C TYR A 119 -3.42 9.00 0.00
N TYR A 120 -2.94 8.80 1.21
CA TYR A 120 -1.82 7.89 1.49
C TYR A 120 -2.26 6.42 1.64
N LEU A 121 -3.34 6.04 0.93
CA LEU A 121 -3.96 4.71 0.96
C LEU A 121 -4.10 4.17 -0.46
N ASN A 122 -3.99 2.85 -0.62
CA ASN A 122 -4.21 2.21 -1.91
C ASN A 122 -5.70 2.20 -2.28
N VAL A 123 -6.56 1.91 -1.29
CA VAL A 123 -7.98 1.61 -1.52
C VAL A 123 -8.85 2.21 -0.41
N SER A 124 -10.05 2.67 -0.77
CA SER A 124 -11.12 2.99 0.19
C SER A 124 -12.31 2.05 -0.02
N VAL A 125 -12.84 1.50 1.07
CA VAL A 125 -14.06 0.68 1.05
C VAL A 125 -15.21 1.50 1.64
N VAL A 126 -16.27 1.69 0.86
CA VAL A 126 -17.51 2.31 1.36
C VAL A 126 -18.58 1.24 1.48
N ILE A 127 -19.10 1.04 2.69
CA ILE A 127 -20.08 0.02 2.99
C ILE A 127 -21.48 0.59 2.78
N GLY A 128 -22.23 -0.02 1.87
CA GLY A 128 -23.62 0.30 1.58
C GLY A 128 -24.64 -0.51 2.37
N ARG A 129 -25.92 -0.29 2.10
CA ARG A 129 -27.06 -1.02 2.71
C ARG A 129 -27.10 -2.49 2.36
N ASP A 130 -26.40 -2.89 1.29
CA ASP A 130 -26.23 -4.27 0.85
C ASP A 130 -25.22 -5.08 1.69
N TYR A 131 -24.67 -4.51 2.76
CA TYR A 131 -23.61 -5.12 3.58
C TYR A 131 -23.96 -6.52 4.10
N GLU A 132 -25.25 -6.83 4.31
CA GLU A 132 -25.72 -8.15 4.76
C GLU A 132 -25.48 -9.26 3.72
N LYS A 133 -25.34 -8.90 2.44
CA LYS A 133 -25.06 -9.84 1.34
C LYS A 133 -23.57 -10.14 1.20
N LEU A 134 -22.71 -9.37 1.83
CA LEU A 134 -21.27 -9.45 1.72
C LEU A 134 -20.67 -10.50 2.67
N LYS A 135 -19.47 -10.97 2.33
CA LYS A 135 -18.79 -12.05 3.07
C LYS A 135 -18.57 -11.81 4.57
N PRO A 136 -18.28 -10.57 5.05
CA PRO A 136 -18.07 -10.34 6.48
C PRO A 136 -19.30 -10.56 7.36
N THR A 137 -20.50 -10.63 6.76
CA THR A 137 -21.76 -10.78 7.47
C THR A 137 -22.41 -12.16 7.29
N LYS A 138 -21.85 -12.98 6.38
CA LYS A 138 -22.22 -14.39 6.19
C LYS A 138 -21.37 -15.27 7.11
#